data_18193e69cce0f13237e74aafc18d100e
#
_entry.id   18193e69cce0f13237e74aafc18d100e
#
_cell.length_a   1.000
_cell.length_b   1.000
_cell.length_c   1.000
_cell.angle_alpha   90.00
_cell.angle_beta   90.00
_cell.angle_gamma   90.00
#
_symmetry.space_group_name_H-M   'P 1'
#
loop_
_entity.id
_entity.type
_entity.pdbx_description
1 polymer ?
#
loop_
_entity_poly.entity_id
_entity_poly.type
_entity_poly.pdbx_seq_one_letter_code
_entity_poly.pdbx_strand_id
1 'polypeptide(L)'
;MTEKLARYNSQALEPVILTIRGQKVVLDMELARIYGVTTKVFNQAVKRNKRKFPADFMFRLTLEEFEGLRSQFATLNRSQIVTGSQRHRNPRYLPNAFTEHGAIMVAKQS
;
A
#
# COMPACT_ATOMS: atom_id res chain seq x y z
N MET A 1 22.79 -14.26 -9.05
CA MET A 1 22.41 -13.11 -8.31
C MET A 1 21.11 -12.49 -8.77
N THR A 2 21.12 -12.01 -9.95
CA THR A 2 19.95 -11.39 -10.49
C THR A 2 18.79 -12.36 -10.58
N GLU A 3 19.04 -13.54 -10.99
CA GLU A 3 17.96 -14.47 -11.12
C GLU A 3 17.42 -14.86 -9.77
N LYS A 4 18.25 -14.79 -8.75
CA LYS A 4 17.79 -15.05 -7.43
C LYS A 4 16.77 -14.01 -7.01
N LEU A 5 17.05 -12.77 -7.30
CA LEU A 5 16.12 -11.72 -7.00
C LEU A 5 14.86 -11.89 -7.81
N ALA A 6 15.01 -12.28 -9.04
CA ALA A 6 13.85 -12.45 -9.88
C ALA A 6 12.92 -13.50 -9.30
N ARG A 7 13.48 -14.55 -8.76
CA ARG A 7 12.64 -15.58 -8.19
C ARG A 7 11.85 -15.07 -7.00
N TYR A 8 12.48 -14.29 -6.19
CA TYR A 8 11.76 -13.73 -5.07
C TYR A 8 10.70 -12.79 -5.53
N ASN A 9 11.06 -11.96 -6.47
CA ASN A 9 10.20 -10.88 -6.84
C ASN A 9 9.00 -11.27 -7.61
N SER A 10 9.11 -12.35 -8.33
CA SER A 10 8.08 -12.63 -9.29
C SER A 10 6.70 -12.67 -8.68
N GLN A 11 6.60 -13.09 -7.42
CA GLN A 11 5.29 -13.12 -6.81
C GLN A 11 5.25 -12.46 -5.47
N ALA A 12 6.27 -12.72 -4.67
CA ALA A 12 6.28 -12.21 -3.33
C ALA A 12 6.30 -10.70 -3.27
N LEU A 13 6.96 -10.07 -4.21
CA LEU A 13 7.12 -8.62 -4.18
C LEU A 13 6.21 -7.88 -5.12
N GLU A 14 5.37 -8.58 -5.81
CA GLU A 14 4.45 -7.93 -6.72
C GLU A 14 3.36 -7.24 -5.93
N PRO A 15 3.13 -5.95 -6.13
CA PRO A 15 2.13 -5.26 -5.35
C PRO A 15 0.71 -5.56 -5.80
N VAL A 16 -0.21 -5.44 -4.87
CA VAL A 16 -1.62 -5.52 -5.20
C VAL A 16 -2.04 -4.12 -5.66
N ILE A 17 -2.52 -4.02 -6.86
CA ILE A 17 -2.93 -2.75 -7.42
C ILE A 17 -4.44 -2.65 -7.38
N LEU A 18 -4.92 -1.58 -6.79
CA LEU A 18 -6.35 -1.36 -6.63
C LEU A 18 -6.76 -0.14 -7.41
N THR A 19 -8.06 -0.04 -7.66
CA THR A 19 -8.60 1.15 -8.32
C THR A 19 -9.43 1.92 -7.32
N ILE A 20 -9.01 3.15 -7.05
CA ILE A 20 -9.70 4.02 -6.10
C ILE A 20 -9.76 5.39 -6.71
N ARG A 21 -10.94 6.00 -6.69
CA ARG A 21 -11.14 7.33 -7.27
C ARG A 21 -10.74 7.36 -8.73
N GLY A 22 -10.97 6.26 -9.43
CA GLY A 22 -10.66 6.21 -10.85
C GLY A 22 -9.20 6.08 -11.18
N GLN A 23 -8.34 5.84 -10.20
CA GLN A 23 -6.91 5.70 -10.45
C GLN A 23 -6.39 4.42 -9.86
N LYS A 24 -5.32 3.94 -10.43
CA LYS A 24 -4.65 2.76 -9.90
C LYS A 24 -3.75 3.18 -8.77
N VAL A 25 -3.88 2.49 -7.65
CA VAL A 25 -3.10 2.84 -6.47
C VAL A 25 -2.58 1.59 -5.80
N VAL A 26 -1.58 1.78 -4.94
CA VAL A 26 -1.03 0.74 -4.10
C VAL A 26 -1.08 1.26 -2.68
N LEU A 27 -1.55 0.43 -1.77
CA LEU A 27 -1.68 0.86 -0.38
C LEU A 27 -0.34 0.84 0.33
N ASP A 28 -0.25 1.64 1.38
CA ASP A 28 0.98 1.77 2.15
C ASP A 28 1.47 0.43 2.68
N MET A 29 0.56 -0.42 3.14
CA MET A 29 0.97 -1.71 3.69
C MET A 29 1.60 -2.60 2.61
N GLU A 30 1.17 -2.45 1.37
CA GLU A 30 1.77 -3.22 0.29
C GLU A 30 3.17 -2.74 -0.02
N LEU A 31 3.35 -1.43 -0.05
CA LEU A 31 4.68 -0.90 -0.31
C LEU A 31 5.61 -1.23 0.83
N ALA A 32 5.13 -1.14 2.06
CA ALA A 32 5.95 -1.51 3.21
C ALA A 32 6.41 -2.95 3.10
N ARG A 33 5.51 -3.84 2.69
CA ARG A 33 5.85 -5.25 2.52
C ARG A 33 6.95 -5.42 1.48
N ILE A 34 6.81 -4.72 0.37
CA ILE A 34 7.79 -4.83 -0.70
C ILE A 34 9.16 -4.35 -0.25
N TYR A 35 9.20 -3.30 0.54
CA TYR A 35 10.47 -2.77 1.00
C TYR A 35 10.96 -3.41 2.30
N GLY A 36 10.21 -4.37 2.81
CA GLY A 36 10.67 -5.12 3.97
C GLY A 36 10.64 -4.37 5.27
N VAL A 37 9.73 -3.41 5.41
CA VAL A 37 9.60 -2.65 6.64
C VAL A 37 8.16 -2.74 7.11
N THR A 38 7.93 -2.33 8.36
CA THR A 38 6.57 -2.30 8.86
C THR A 38 5.84 -1.11 8.24
N THR A 39 4.52 -1.20 8.24
CA THR A 39 3.72 -0.10 7.74
C THR A 39 3.98 1.17 8.53
N LYS A 40 4.18 1.02 9.81
CA LYS A 40 4.44 2.17 10.67
C LYS A 40 5.73 2.87 10.27
N VAL A 41 6.79 2.10 10.08
CA VAL A 41 8.07 2.67 9.69
C VAL A 41 7.96 3.31 8.32
N PHE A 42 7.27 2.64 7.41
CA PHE A 42 7.09 3.16 6.08
C PHE A 42 6.38 4.52 6.12
N ASN A 43 5.28 4.58 6.85
CA ASN A 43 4.52 5.82 6.89
C ASN A 43 5.27 6.93 7.62
N GLN A 44 6.12 6.59 8.57
CA GLN A 44 6.93 7.59 9.21
C GLN A 44 7.91 8.21 8.23
N ALA A 45 8.49 7.37 7.38
CA ALA A 45 9.42 7.88 6.37
C ALA A 45 8.72 8.79 5.38
N VAL A 46 7.51 8.39 4.97
CA VAL A 46 6.74 9.23 4.05
C VAL A 46 6.42 10.57 4.70
N LYS A 47 6.06 10.53 5.97
CA LYS A 47 5.71 11.74 6.67
C LYS A 47 6.90 12.69 6.77
N ARG A 48 8.08 12.15 6.94
CA ARG A 48 9.27 12.98 6.99
C ARG A 48 9.56 13.61 5.64
N ASN A 49 9.08 13.02 4.58
CA ASN A 49 9.27 13.54 3.23
C ASN A 49 7.98 14.07 2.67
N LYS A 50 7.16 14.61 3.53
CA LYS A 50 5.81 15.00 3.16
C LYS A 50 5.73 15.89 1.93
N ARG A 51 6.68 16.77 1.77
CA ARG A 51 6.66 17.66 0.63
C ARG A 51 6.72 16.95 -0.70
N LYS A 52 7.27 15.75 -0.70
CA LYS A 52 7.42 15.00 -1.92
C LYS A 52 6.19 14.19 -2.26
N PHE A 53 5.19 14.22 -1.39
CA PHE A 53 3.99 13.43 -1.59
C PHE A 53 2.73 14.30 -1.56
N PRO A 54 2.54 15.11 -2.58
CA PRO A 54 1.32 15.92 -2.65
C PRO A 54 0.10 15.03 -2.88
N ALA A 55 -1.05 15.63 -2.85
CA ALA A 55 -2.30 14.88 -2.98
C ALA A 55 -2.39 14.08 -4.26
N ASP A 56 -1.69 14.50 -5.30
CA ASP A 56 -1.68 13.76 -6.54
C ASP A 56 -0.85 12.49 -6.45
N PHE A 57 0.02 12.41 -5.45
CA PHE A 57 0.92 11.28 -5.30
C PHE A 57 0.42 10.30 -4.26
N MET A 58 -0.26 10.81 -3.25
CA MET A 58 -0.68 9.98 -2.15
C MET A 58 -1.85 10.62 -1.45
N PHE A 59 -2.80 9.81 -0.98
CA PHE A 59 -3.92 10.34 -0.22
C PHE A 59 -4.39 9.27 0.75
N ARG A 60 -5.02 9.71 1.82
CA ARG A 60 -5.56 8.78 2.79
C ARG A 60 -6.96 8.37 2.38
N LEU A 61 -7.26 7.09 2.51
CA LEU A 61 -8.58 6.61 2.18
C LEU A 61 -9.60 7.09 3.19
N THR A 62 -10.82 7.23 2.74
CA THR A 62 -11.92 7.42 3.66
C THR A 62 -12.34 6.05 4.16
N LEU A 63 -13.14 6.05 5.22
CA LEU A 63 -13.64 4.80 5.75
C LEU A 63 -14.44 4.05 4.72
N GLU A 64 -15.25 4.76 3.97
CA GLU A 64 -16.07 4.13 2.94
C GLU A 64 -15.21 3.48 1.88
N GLU A 65 -14.17 4.17 1.48
CA GLU A 65 -13.27 3.60 0.48
C GLU A 65 -12.59 2.36 1.01
N PHE A 66 -12.17 2.44 2.26
CA PHE A 66 -11.48 1.31 2.86
C PHE A 66 -12.40 0.10 2.95
N GLU A 67 -13.62 0.31 3.36
CA GLU A 67 -14.56 -0.79 3.47
C GLU A 67 -14.90 -1.38 2.12
N GLY A 68 -14.91 -0.55 1.11
CA GLY A 68 -15.17 -1.04 -0.24
C GLY A 68 -14.09 -1.95 -0.75
N LEU A 69 -12.91 -1.90 -0.16
CA LEU A 69 -11.83 -2.75 -0.61
C LEU A 69 -12.01 -4.20 -0.21
N ARG A 70 -12.87 -4.46 0.75
CA ARG A 70 -13.04 -5.82 1.21
C ARG A 70 -13.38 -6.77 0.09
N SER A 71 -14.26 -6.37 -0.80
CA SER A 71 -14.61 -7.26 -1.88
C SER A 71 -13.44 -7.47 -2.82
N GLN A 72 -12.63 -6.45 -3.02
CA GLN A 72 -11.46 -6.61 -3.86
C GLN A 72 -10.43 -7.54 -3.24
N PHE A 73 -10.22 -7.41 -1.95
CA PHE A 73 -9.28 -8.30 -1.27
C PHE A 73 -9.78 -9.73 -1.27
N ALA A 74 -11.07 -9.90 -1.09
CA ALA A 74 -11.62 -11.24 -1.11
C ALA A 74 -11.40 -11.90 -2.47
N THR A 75 -11.57 -11.13 -3.51
CA THR A 75 -11.35 -11.62 -4.86
C THR A 75 -9.91 -12.03 -5.06
N LEU A 76 -9.00 -11.28 -4.46
CA LEU A 76 -7.58 -11.56 -4.59
C LEU A 76 -7.10 -12.59 -3.60
N ASN A 77 -7.97 -13.02 -2.72
CA ASN A 77 -7.60 -14.05 -1.77
C ASN A 77 -6.45 -13.62 -0.88
N ARG A 78 -6.57 -12.44 -0.35
CA ARG A 78 -5.54 -11.89 0.53
C ARG A 78 -5.99 -11.90 1.95
N SER A 79 -6.13 -13.05 2.51
CA SER A 79 -6.70 -13.17 3.82
C SER A 79 -5.89 -12.44 4.88
N GLN A 80 -4.59 -12.41 4.74
CA GLN A 80 -3.81 -11.72 5.77
C GLN A 80 -4.04 -10.23 5.77
N ILE A 81 -4.56 -9.69 4.70
CA ILE A 81 -4.87 -8.28 4.66
C ILE A 81 -6.22 -8.01 5.25
N VAL A 82 -7.12 -8.93 5.05
CA VAL A 82 -8.48 -8.75 5.44
C VAL A 82 -8.76 -9.19 6.84
N THR A 83 -8.07 -10.21 7.28
CA THR A 83 -8.36 -10.80 8.56
C THR A 83 -7.83 -9.98 9.69
N GLY A 84 -8.10 -10.43 10.86
CA GLY A 84 -7.53 -9.87 12.05
C GLY A 84 -7.74 -8.40 12.15
N SER A 85 -6.95 -7.66 11.46
CA SER A 85 -7.04 -6.22 11.58
C SER A 85 -8.41 -5.73 11.23
N GLN A 86 -9.14 -6.48 10.44
CA GLN A 86 -10.48 -6.09 10.12
C GLN A 86 -11.38 -6.08 11.32
N ARG A 87 -11.34 -7.13 12.07
CA ARG A 87 -12.22 -7.27 13.18
C ARG A 87 -11.95 -6.31 14.27
N HIS A 88 -10.69 -6.04 14.48
CA HIS A 88 -10.34 -5.17 15.57
C HIS A 88 -9.99 -3.82 15.08
N ARG A 89 -10.27 -3.61 13.85
CA ARG A 89 -9.86 -2.42 13.21
C ARG A 89 -10.22 -1.20 13.98
N ASN A 90 -9.22 -0.42 14.19
CA ASN A 90 -9.39 0.88 14.76
C ASN A 90 -9.86 1.78 13.64
N PRO A 91 -11.05 2.37 13.76
CA PRO A 91 -11.52 3.23 12.67
C PRO A 91 -10.59 4.37 12.35
N ARG A 92 -9.70 4.68 13.26
CA ARG A 92 -8.76 5.76 13.00
C ARG A 92 -7.64 5.36 12.08
N TYR A 93 -7.42 4.07 11.92
CA TYR A 93 -6.38 3.64 11.00
C TYR A 93 -6.96 3.48 9.63
N LEU A 94 -6.60 4.37 8.75
CA LEU A 94 -7.00 4.28 7.37
C LEU A 94 -5.74 4.34 6.54
N PRO A 95 -5.59 3.44 5.59
CA PRO A 95 -4.33 3.38 4.84
C PRO A 95 -4.17 4.56 3.91
N ASN A 96 -2.93 4.81 3.56
CA ASN A 96 -2.61 5.77 2.52
C ASN A 96 -2.52 5.03 1.21
N ALA A 97 -3.03 5.65 0.15
CA ALA A 97 -2.98 5.07 -1.19
C ALA A 97 -1.98 5.87 -2.00
N PHE A 98 -1.09 5.17 -2.68
CA PHE A 98 -0.07 5.80 -3.49
C PHE A 98 -0.40 5.61 -4.96
N THR A 99 -0.51 6.70 -5.68
CA THR A 99 -0.75 6.62 -7.12
C THR A 99 0.53 6.17 -7.80
N GLU A 100 0.48 6.03 -9.10
CA GLU A 100 1.67 5.65 -9.84
C GLU A 100 2.82 6.61 -9.56
N HIS A 101 2.54 7.91 -9.59
CA HIS A 101 3.57 8.89 -9.31
C HIS A 101 4.07 8.79 -7.88
N GLY A 102 3.17 8.50 -6.96
CA GLY A 102 3.57 8.35 -5.56
C GLY A 102 4.45 7.14 -5.37
N ALA A 103 4.13 6.05 -6.03
CA ALA A 103 4.93 4.84 -5.90
C ALA A 103 6.33 5.06 -6.48
N ILE A 104 6.40 5.78 -7.58
CA ILE A 104 7.70 6.11 -8.16
C ILE A 104 8.51 6.97 -7.21
N MET A 105 7.83 7.92 -6.57
CA MET A 105 8.52 8.79 -5.62
C MET A 105 9.06 8.00 -4.44
N VAL A 106 8.30 7.01 -3.97
CA VAL A 106 8.77 6.14 -2.89
C VAL A 106 10.06 5.45 -3.33
N ALA A 107 10.09 4.94 -4.54
CA ALA A 107 11.26 4.25 -5.02
C ALA A 107 12.48 5.16 -5.05
N LYS A 108 12.26 6.43 -5.32
CA LYS A 108 13.38 7.37 -5.35
C LYS A 108 13.93 7.67 -3.98
N GLN A 109 13.13 7.47 -2.94
CA GLN A 109 13.58 7.73 -1.59
C GLN A 109 14.37 6.57 -1.01
N SER A 110 14.30 5.41 -1.60
CA SER A 110 14.98 4.23 -1.02
C SER A 110 16.47 4.18 -1.29
#